data_df0de919c084ee863b736b9543b48e73
#
_entry.id   df0de919c084ee863b736b9543b48e73
#
_cell.length_a   1.000
_cell.length_b   1.000
_cell.length_c   1.000
_cell.angle_alpha   90.00
_cell.angle_beta   90.00
_cell.angle_gamma   90.00
#
_symmetry.space_group_name_H-M   'P 1'
#
loop_
_entity.id
_entity.type
_entity.pdbx_description
1 polymer ?
#
loop_
_entity_poly.entity_id
_entity_poly.type
_entity_poly.pdbx_seq_one_letter_code
_entity_poly.pdbx_strand_id
1 'polypeptide(L)'
;MTTASPATTPGIAQPLARYAAWRRAGDMVFLSGIIAVDPAASRIVRGYADIPDEAATLIGRTGEFSSDIKEGPILAQSWYVLDRIRQTIEAAGGQMSDVIKLVQYFKHLDHFPQYSRVRKLFFPGEPPASTVVEVTGMLPTADILIEVEATAYLPLR
;
A
#
# COMPACT_ATOMS: atom_id res chain seq x y z
N MET A 1 -25.52 24.31 -1.64
CA MET A 1 -24.71 23.14 -1.28
C MET A 1 -23.32 23.33 -1.78
N THR A 2 -22.42 23.69 -0.92
CA THR A 2 -21.00 23.84 -1.26
C THR A 2 -20.40 22.43 -1.34
N THR A 3 -20.14 21.95 -2.55
CA THR A 3 -19.35 20.75 -2.76
C THR A 3 -17.91 21.06 -2.36
N ALA A 4 -17.51 20.62 -1.19
CA ALA A 4 -16.10 20.71 -0.80
C ALA A 4 -15.29 19.91 -1.83
N SER A 5 -14.40 20.59 -2.55
CA SER A 5 -13.39 19.97 -3.39
C SER A 5 -12.59 18.99 -2.51
N PRO A 6 -12.26 17.80 -2.99
CA PRO A 6 -11.43 16.89 -2.21
C PRO A 6 -10.14 17.61 -1.85
N ALA A 7 -9.91 17.77 -0.55
CA ALA A 7 -8.74 18.47 -0.05
C ALA A 7 -7.48 17.74 -0.55
N THR A 8 -6.68 18.45 -1.35
CA THR A 8 -5.35 17.98 -1.70
C THR A 8 -4.49 18.04 -0.45
N THR A 9 -4.19 16.90 0.14
CA THR A 9 -3.30 16.86 1.29
C THR A 9 -1.87 17.05 0.80
N PRO A 10 -1.14 18.09 1.26
CA PRO A 10 0.24 18.29 0.85
C PRO A 10 1.10 17.06 1.18
N GLY A 11 1.95 16.65 0.25
CA GLY A 11 2.87 15.54 0.44
C GLY A 11 2.34 14.16 0.04
N ILE A 12 1.06 14.03 -0.34
CA ILE A 12 0.51 12.80 -0.90
C ILE A 12 0.34 12.95 -2.40
N ALA A 13 0.79 11.95 -3.16
CA ALA A 13 0.53 11.91 -4.58
C ALA A 13 -0.98 11.84 -4.86
N GLN A 14 -1.42 12.56 -5.89
CA GLN A 14 -2.82 12.57 -6.28
C GLN A 14 -3.32 11.17 -6.63
N PRO A 15 -4.57 10.83 -6.31
CA PRO A 15 -5.18 9.59 -6.77
C PRO A 15 -5.15 9.48 -8.30
N LEU A 16 -5.05 8.24 -8.77
CA LEU A 16 -4.98 7.92 -10.21
C LEU A 16 -6.28 8.21 -10.96
N ALA A 17 -7.38 8.43 -10.25
CA ALA A 17 -8.69 8.78 -10.79
C ALA A 17 -9.41 9.71 -9.82
N ARG A 18 -10.66 10.06 -10.13
CA ARG A 18 -11.44 10.96 -9.28
C ARG A 18 -11.99 10.23 -8.05
N TYR A 19 -11.16 10.09 -7.01
CA TYR A 19 -11.54 9.61 -5.68
C TYR A 19 -10.66 10.27 -4.62
N ALA A 20 -11.08 10.21 -3.36
CA ALA A 20 -10.26 10.69 -2.25
C ALA A 20 -9.22 9.63 -1.87
N ALA A 21 -8.00 10.05 -1.56
CA ALA A 21 -7.00 9.14 -1.01
C ALA A 21 -7.44 8.55 0.32
N TRP A 22 -8.13 9.33 1.12
CA TRP A 22 -8.74 8.92 2.39
C TRP A 22 -9.92 9.81 2.76
N ARG A 23 -10.80 9.29 3.60
CA ARG A 23 -11.94 10.02 4.16
C ARG A 23 -12.03 9.74 5.66
N ARG A 24 -12.44 10.74 6.42
CA ARG A 24 -12.71 10.62 7.85
C ARG A 24 -14.21 10.58 8.11
N ALA A 25 -14.62 9.72 9.06
CA ALA A 25 -15.95 9.70 9.62
C ALA A 25 -15.82 9.51 11.14
N GLY A 26 -16.02 10.59 11.91
CA GLY A 26 -15.72 10.61 13.34
C GLY A 26 -14.24 10.32 13.59
N ASP A 27 -13.98 9.31 14.41
CA ASP A 27 -12.61 8.85 14.72
C ASP A 27 -12.06 7.83 13.73
N MET A 28 -12.86 7.44 12.73
CA MET A 28 -12.45 6.47 11.73
C MET A 28 -11.88 7.16 10.49
N VAL A 29 -10.77 6.64 9.99
CA VAL A 29 -10.14 7.06 8.74
C VAL A 29 -10.12 5.90 7.78
N PHE A 30 -10.72 6.10 6.62
CA PHE A 30 -10.85 5.09 5.56
C PHE A 30 -9.94 5.47 4.39
N LEU A 31 -9.04 4.60 4.03
CA LEU A 31 -8.18 4.77 2.85
C LEU A 31 -8.81 4.07 1.65
N SER A 32 -8.68 4.70 0.48
CA SER A 32 -8.92 4.00 -0.77
C SER A 32 -7.90 2.90 -0.99
N GLY A 33 -8.24 1.91 -1.79
CA GLY A 33 -7.32 0.86 -2.20
C GLY A 33 -6.07 1.45 -2.87
N ILE A 34 -4.91 0.96 -2.47
CA ILE A 34 -3.61 1.41 -2.97
C ILE A 34 -2.97 0.28 -3.78
N ILE A 35 -2.59 0.62 -5.00
CA ILE A 35 -1.83 -0.24 -5.91
C ILE A 35 -0.41 0.29 -6.07
N ALA A 36 0.49 -0.55 -6.56
CA ALA A 36 1.89 -0.19 -6.72
C ALA A 36 2.14 0.58 -8.04
N VAL A 37 1.57 1.78 -8.10
CA VAL A 37 1.81 2.75 -9.16
C VAL A 37 2.36 4.03 -8.56
N ASP A 38 3.49 4.47 -9.09
CA ASP A 38 4.04 5.78 -8.77
C ASP A 38 3.40 6.83 -9.69
N PRO A 39 2.46 7.66 -9.19
CA PRO A 39 1.78 8.62 -10.03
C PRO A 39 2.68 9.77 -10.50
N ALA A 40 3.72 10.11 -9.75
CA ALA A 40 4.68 11.16 -10.13
C ALA A 40 5.56 10.72 -11.31
N ALA A 41 5.98 9.45 -11.32
CA ALA A 41 6.76 8.87 -12.41
C ALA A 41 5.88 8.24 -13.50
N SER A 42 4.56 8.16 -13.32
CA SER A 42 3.61 7.50 -14.21
C SER A 42 4.03 6.06 -14.53
N ARG A 43 4.44 5.30 -13.53
CA ARG A 43 4.92 3.94 -13.76
C ARG A 43 4.45 2.96 -12.68
N ILE A 44 4.33 1.70 -13.10
CA ILE A 44 4.07 0.57 -12.22
C ILE A 44 5.39 0.14 -11.57
N VAL A 45 5.36 -0.14 -10.29
CA VAL A 45 6.48 -0.77 -9.56
C VAL A 45 6.58 -2.22 -10.01
N ARG A 46 7.67 -2.59 -10.67
CA ARG A 46 7.86 -3.91 -11.28
C ARG A 46 8.89 -4.78 -10.57
N GLY A 47 9.73 -4.18 -9.72
CA GLY A 47 10.79 -4.88 -9.03
C GLY A 47 11.59 -3.95 -8.14
N TYR A 48 12.69 -4.46 -7.62
CA TYR A 48 13.54 -3.75 -6.66
C TYR A 48 14.12 -2.43 -7.19
N ALA A 49 14.33 -2.31 -8.49
CA ALA A 49 14.85 -1.08 -9.09
C ALA A 49 13.87 0.11 -9.00
N ASP A 50 12.61 -0.16 -8.71
CA ASP A 50 11.54 0.85 -8.66
C ASP A 50 11.24 1.33 -7.23
N ILE A 51 11.97 0.86 -6.25
CA ILE A 51 11.87 1.25 -4.83
C ILE A 51 13.25 1.67 -4.31
N PRO A 52 13.33 2.38 -3.17
CA PRO A 52 14.62 2.75 -2.60
C PRO A 52 15.52 1.54 -2.31
N ASP A 53 16.83 1.67 -2.53
CA ASP A 53 17.80 0.60 -2.33
C ASP A 53 17.79 0.03 -0.91
N GLU A 54 17.62 0.86 0.10
CA GLU A 54 17.52 0.41 1.49
C GLU A 54 16.30 -0.49 1.70
N ALA A 55 15.15 -0.11 1.11
CA ALA A 55 13.94 -0.91 1.18
C ALA A 55 14.12 -2.24 0.45
N ALA A 56 14.68 -2.23 -0.75
CA ALA A 56 14.95 -3.44 -1.52
C ALA A 56 15.84 -4.43 -0.74
N THR A 57 16.87 -3.94 -0.09
CA THR A 57 17.74 -4.76 0.77
C THR A 57 16.98 -5.33 1.96
N LEU A 58 16.19 -4.50 2.62
CA LEU A 58 15.42 -4.89 3.81
C LEU A 58 14.40 -6.00 3.52
N ILE A 59 13.76 -5.96 2.36
CA ILE A 59 12.70 -6.91 2.00
C ILE A 59 13.21 -8.17 1.30
N GLY A 60 14.51 -8.28 1.02
CA GLY A 60 15.13 -9.53 0.60
C GLY A 60 15.75 -9.56 -0.78
N ARG A 61 16.14 -8.41 -1.36
CA ARG A 61 16.97 -8.39 -2.56
C ARG A 61 18.27 -9.16 -2.28
N THR A 62 18.58 -10.16 -3.11
CA THR A 62 19.73 -11.04 -2.90
C THR A 62 20.95 -10.65 -3.72
N GLY A 63 20.76 -9.97 -4.84
CA GLY A 63 21.78 -9.76 -5.86
C GLY A 63 21.89 -10.90 -6.87
N GLU A 64 21.15 -12.00 -6.65
CA GLU A 64 21.07 -13.11 -7.59
C GLU A 64 19.93 -12.90 -8.58
N PHE A 65 20.24 -12.83 -9.84
CA PHE A 65 19.28 -12.52 -10.90
C PHE A 65 18.04 -13.40 -10.87
N SER A 66 18.22 -14.72 -10.76
CA SER A 66 17.11 -15.69 -10.80
C SER A 66 16.13 -15.51 -9.65
N SER A 67 16.64 -15.26 -8.44
CA SER A 67 15.83 -15.04 -7.24
C SER A 67 15.14 -13.68 -7.30
N ASP A 68 15.87 -12.64 -7.66
CA ASP A 68 15.39 -11.27 -7.61
C ASP A 68 14.35 -10.99 -8.70
N ILE A 69 14.46 -11.61 -9.88
CA ILE A 69 13.46 -11.44 -10.93
C ILE A 69 12.16 -12.17 -10.63
N LYS A 70 12.24 -13.26 -9.87
CA LYS A 70 11.08 -14.06 -9.47
C LYS A 70 10.32 -13.44 -8.31
N GLU A 71 11.02 -13.03 -7.26
CA GLU A 71 10.41 -12.53 -6.03
C GLU A 71 10.31 -10.99 -5.99
N GLY A 72 11.15 -10.30 -6.72
CA GLY A 72 11.21 -8.84 -6.74
C GLY A 72 9.89 -8.15 -7.03
N PRO A 73 9.11 -8.57 -8.03
CA PRO A 73 7.85 -7.92 -8.36
C PRO A 73 6.87 -7.87 -7.20
N ILE A 74 6.59 -8.99 -6.55
CA ILE A 74 5.63 -9.02 -5.43
C ILE A 74 6.20 -8.36 -4.18
N LEU A 75 7.47 -8.55 -3.87
CA LEU A 75 8.09 -7.94 -2.70
C LEU A 75 8.13 -6.41 -2.83
N ALA A 76 8.54 -5.90 -3.99
CA ALA A 76 8.59 -4.46 -4.25
C ALA A 76 7.20 -3.83 -4.24
N GLN A 77 6.20 -4.46 -4.85
CA GLN A 77 4.82 -3.97 -4.80
C GLN A 77 4.25 -3.99 -3.38
N SER A 78 4.53 -5.05 -2.62
CA SER A 78 4.09 -5.15 -1.22
C SER A 78 4.66 -4.03 -0.37
N TRP A 79 5.97 -3.77 -0.49
CA TRP A 79 6.60 -2.67 0.22
C TRP A 79 6.00 -1.32 -0.19
N TYR A 80 5.85 -1.09 -1.49
CA TYR A 80 5.34 0.18 -2.01
C TYR A 80 3.94 0.49 -1.50
N VAL A 81 3.00 -0.46 -1.57
CA VAL A 81 1.62 -0.23 -1.12
C VAL A 81 1.55 0.03 0.38
N LEU A 82 2.32 -0.71 1.18
CA LEU A 82 2.35 -0.52 2.64
C LEU A 82 3.01 0.80 3.03
N ASP A 83 4.08 1.20 2.34
CA ASP A 83 4.71 2.51 2.55
C ASP A 83 3.78 3.67 2.16
N ARG A 84 3.00 3.51 1.10
CA ARG A 84 1.97 4.49 0.72
C ARG A 84 0.84 4.57 1.75
N ILE A 85 0.43 3.47 2.35
CA ILE A 85 -0.52 3.47 3.46
C ILE A 85 0.08 4.26 4.63
N ARG A 86 1.33 3.99 5.00
CA ARG A 86 2.04 4.71 6.07
C ARG A 86 2.04 6.22 5.80
N GLN A 87 2.44 6.65 4.62
CA GLN A 87 2.47 8.06 4.24
C GLN A 87 1.06 8.70 4.32
N THR A 88 0.04 7.98 3.87
CA THR A 88 -1.34 8.47 3.89
C THR A 88 -1.88 8.63 5.32
N ILE A 89 -1.61 7.66 6.19
CA ILE A 89 -1.99 7.74 7.61
C ILE A 89 -1.24 8.88 8.31
N GLU A 90 0.05 9.04 8.07
CA GLU A 90 0.85 10.14 8.63
C GLU A 90 0.31 11.51 8.18
N ALA A 91 -0.07 11.64 6.92
CA ALA A 91 -0.69 12.87 6.41
C ALA A 91 -2.07 13.14 7.02
N ALA A 92 -2.79 12.10 7.43
CA ALA A 92 -4.04 12.24 8.19
C ALA A 92 -3.83 12.56 9.68
N GLY A 93 -2.57 12.60 10.14
CA GLY A 93 -2.19 12.92 11.52
C GLY A 93 -1.97 11.71 12.43
N GLY A 94 -1.88 10.53 11.87
CA GLY A 94 -1.69 9.27 12.59
C GLY A 94 -0.35 8.60 12.33
N GLN A 95 -0.29 7.34 12.67
CA GLN A 95 0.88 6.48 12.47
C GLN A 95 0.40 5.06 12.10
N MET A 96 1.32 4.23 11.65
CA MET A 96 0.97 2.90 11.13
C MET A 96 0.26 2.02 12.17
N SER A 97 0.58 2.17 13.45
CA SER A 97 -0.09 1.45 14.55
C SER A 97 -1.55 1.85 14.77
N ASP A 98 -2.02 2.94 14.18
CA ASP A 98 -3.43 3.34 14.22
C ASP A 98 -4.29 2.57 13.20
N VAL A 99 -3.67 1.86 12.28
CA VAL A 99 -4.36 0.99 11.32
C VAL A 99 -4.91 -0.23 12.05
N ILE A 100 -6.24 -0.40 12.00
CA ILE A 100 -6.94 -1.48 12.70
C ILE A 100 -7.47 -2.57 11.78
N LYS A 101 -7.56 -2.30 10.48
CA LYS A 101 -8.07 -3.25 9.48
C LYS A 101 -7.34 -3.07 8.15
N LEU A 102 -6.95 -4.21 7.57
CA LEU A 102 -6.50 -4.30 6.19
C LEU A 102 -7.40 -5.25 5.40
N VAL A 103 -7.76 -4.85 4.18
CA VAL A 103 -8.30 -5.76 3.17
C VAL A 103 -7.29 -5.83 2.03
N GLN A 104 -6.85 -7.02 1.71
CA GLN A 104 -5.74 -7.29 0.82
C GLN A 104 -6.22 -8.14 -0.35
N TYR A 105 -6.13 -7.56 -1.55
CA TYR A 105 -6.54 -8.19 -2.80
C TYR A 105 -5.29 -8.66 -3.54
N PHE A 106 -5.24 -9.96 -3.86
CA PHE A 106 -4.13 -10.58 -4.58
C PHE A 106 -4.59 -11.06 -5.94
N LYS A 107 -3.74 -10.88 -6.95
CA LYS A 107 -3.94 -11.55 -8.22
C LYS A 107 -3.66 -13.05 -8.11
N HIS A 108 -2.70 -13.43 -7.25
CA HIS A 108 -2.33 -14.81 -6.97
C HIS A 108 -2.08 -14.98 -5.47
N LEU A 109 -2.85 -15.83 -4.79
CA LEU A 109 -2.69 -16.09 -3.36
C LEU A 109 -1.34 -16.70 -2.99
N ASP A 110 -0.66 -17.32 -3.96
CA ASP A 110 0.70 -17.83 -3.78
C ASP A 110 1.70 -16.74 -3.40
N HIS A 111 1.38 -15.49 -3.64
CA HIS A 111 2.20 -14.33 -3.24
C HIS A 111 2.03 -13.92 -1.77
N PHE A 112 1.06 -14.49 -1.07
CA PHE A 112 0.81 -14.10 0.32
C PHE A 112 2.02 -14.29 1.25
N PRO A 113 2.81 -15.37 1.18
CA PRO A 113 3.99 -15.54 2.04
C PRO A 113 5.01 -14.39 1.91
N GLN A 114 5.29 -13.96 0.69
CA GLN A 114 6.20 -12.83 0.44
C GLN A 114 5.64 -11.53 1.00
N TYR A 115 4.39 -11.23 0.69
CA TYR A 115 3.70 -10.06 1.25
C TYR A 115 3.67 -10.08 2.79
N SER A 116 3.39 -11.21 3.40
CA SER A 116 3.33 -11.36 4.86
C SER A 116 4.66 -11.02 5.53
N ARG A 117 5.79 -11.38 4.91
CA ARG A 117 7.12 -11.00 5.40
C ARG A 117 7.31 -9.49 5.38
N VAL A 118 6.91 -8.82 4.32
CA VAL A 118 6.99 -7.35 4.23
C VAL A 118 6.04 -6.69 5.23
N ARG A 119 4.81 -7.18 5.35
CA ARG A 119 3.81 -6.63 6.28
C ARG A 119 4.30 -6.61 7.73
N LYS A 120 5.03 -7.63 8.17
CA LYS A 120 5.61 -7.68 9.51
C LYS A 120 6.55 -6.51 9.83
N LEU A 121 7.22 -5.97 8.82
CA LEU A 121 8.11 -4.82 9.00
C LEU A 121 7.34 -3.54 9.32
N PHE A 122 6.11 -3.43 8.80
CA PHE A 122 5.25 -2.26 9.02
C PHE A 122 4.40 -2.36 10.29
N PHE A 123 4.19 -3.56 10.81
CA PHE A 123 3.38 -3.83 12.00
C PHE A 123 4.16 -4.70 12.99
N PRO A 124 5.20 -4.15 13.64
CA PRO A 124 6.02 -4.91 14.58
C PRO A 124 5.32 -5.19 15.91
N GLY A 125 4.28 -4.43 16.24
CA GLY A 125 3.47 -4.58 17.44
C GLY A 125 2.21 -5.42 17.18
N GLU A 126 1.07 -4.95 17.70
CA GLU A 126 -0.22 -5.60 17.48
C GLU A 126 -0.61 -5.50 15.99
N PRO A 127 -0.90 -6.62 15.32
CA PRO A 127 -1.30 -6.60 13.92
C PRO A 127 -2.73 -6.10 13.76
N PRO A 128 -3.07 -5.47 12.63
CA PRO A 128 -4.45 -5.13 12.30
C PRO A 128 -5.28 -6.38 12.00
N ALA A 129 -6.59 -6.27 12.13
CA ALA A 129 -7.49 -7.27 11.57
C ALA A 129 -7.26 -7.38 10.05
N SER A 130 -7.35 -8.57 9.50
CA SER A 130 -6.92 -8.84 8.12
C SER A 130 -7.93 -9.69 7.37
N THR A 131 -8.22 -9.28 6.14
CA THR A 131 -8.94 -10.10 5.16
C THR A 131 -8.09 -10.20 3.90
N VAL A 132 -7.93 -11.40 3.37
CA VAL A 132 -7.15 -11.69 2.17
C VAL A 132 -8.03 -12.42 1.17
N VAL A 133 -8.09 -11.93 -0.07
CA VAL A 133 -8.85 -12.53 -1.16
C VAL A 133 -8.05 -12.54 -2.46
N GLU A 134 -8.30 -13.54 -3.28
CA GLU A 134 -7.83 -13.57 -4.66
C GLU A 134 -8.89 -12.95 -5.58
N VAL A 135 -8.44 -12.14 -6.53
CA VAL A 135 -9.29 -11.50 -7.53
C VAL A 135 -8.75 -11.79 -8.93
N THR A 136 -9.60 -11.70 -9.95
CA THR A 136 -9.19 -11.99 -11.34
C THR A 136 -8.23 -10.96 -11.92
N GLY A 137 -8.23 -9.76 -11.39
CA GLY A 137 -7.33 -8.69 -11.80
C GLY A 137 -7.64 -7.38 -11.11
N MET A 138 -6.74 -6.43 -11.27
CA MET A 138 -6.85 -5.10 -10.73
C MET A 138 -6.46 -4.09 -11.80
N LEU A 139 -7.01 -2.88 -11.71
CA LEU A 139 -6.60 -1.77 -12.54
C LEU A 139 -5.16 -1.35 -12.21
N PRO A 140 -4.38 -0.78 -13.15
CA PRO A 140 -4.76 -0.54 -14.56
C PRO A 140 -4.45 -1.72 -15.48
N THR A 141 -3.54 -2.63 -15.08
CA THR A 141 -3.09 -3.74 -15.93
C THR A 141 -2.84 -5.03 -15.15
N ALA A 142 -2.60 -6.10 -15.88
CA ALA A 142 -2.25 -7.42 -15.32
C ALA A 142 -0.95 -7.44 -14.50
N ASP A 143 -0.12 -6.40 -14.58
CA ASP A 143 1.13 -6.29 -13.82
C ASP A 143 0.91 -5.89 -12.35
N ILE A 144 -0.29 -5.45 -12.00
CA ILE A 144 -0.66 -5.20 -10.61
C ILE A 144 -0.92 -6.54 -9.94
N LEU A 145 -0.13 -6.84 -8.92
CA LEU A 145 -0.16 -8.12 -8.21
C LEU A 145 -0.91 -8.04 -6.89
N ILE A 146 -1.01 -6.84 -6.31
CA ILE A 146 -1.61 -6.60 -5.01
C ILE A 146 -2.27 -5.22 -4.96
N GLU A 147 -3.40 -5.15 -4.25
CA GLU A 147 -4.05 -3.91 -3.83
C GLU A 147 -4.42 -4.04 -2.36
N VAL A 148 -4.19 -2.98 -1.59
CA VAL A 148 -4.50 -2.98 -0.15
C VAL A 148 -5.29 -1.74 0.20
N GLU A 149 -6.38 -1.92 0.93
CA GLU A 149 -7.10 -0.85 1.59
C GLU A 149 -6.95 -0.96 3.10
N ALA A 150 -6.95 0.18 3.78
CA ALA A 150 -6.76 0.25 5.21
C ALA A 150 -7.85 1.09 5.87
N THR A 151 -8.18 0.73 7.10
CA THR A 151 -9.01 1.52 8.01
C THR A 151 -8.24 1.78 9.28
N ALA A 152 -8.20 3.03 9.73
CA ALA A 152 -7.51 3.43 10.94
C ALA A 152 -8.49 4.00 11.97
N TYR A 153 -8.18 3.82 13.25
CA TYR A 153 -8.82 4.51 14.34
C TYR A 153 -7.92 5.65 14.80
N LEU A 154 -8.37 6.87 14.61
CA LEU A 154 -7.57 8.07 14.82
C LEU A 154 -8.44 9.15 15.48
N PRO A 155 -8.61 9.10 16.79
CA PRO A 155 -9.42 10.07 17.52
C PRO A 155 -8.93 11.51 17.28
N LEU A 156 -9.87 12.42 17.14
CA LEU A 156 -9.58 13.85 17.16
C LEU A 156 -9.10 14.24 18.56
N ARG A 157 -7.98 14.93 18.62
CA ARG A 157 -7.40 15.47 19.86
C ARG A 157 -7.83 16.91 20.07
#